data_82232d51ba7fce493fe5e51f55196d7a
#
_entry.id   82232d51ba7fce493fe5e51f55196d7a
#
_cell.length_a   1.000
_cell.length_b   1.000
_cell.length_c   1.000
_cell.angle_alpha   90.00
_cell.angle_beta   90.00
_cell.angle_gamma   90.00
#
_symmetry.space_group_name_H-M   'P 1'
#
loop_
_entity.id
_entity.type
_entity.pdbx_description
1 polymer ?
#
loop_
_entity_poly.entity_id
_entity_poly.type
_entity_poly.pdbx_seq_one_letter_code
_entity_poly.pdbx_strand_id
1 'polypeptide(L)'
;MEATQKKYRIAVLLDMSKSSAFVLTSAVELAKQMDGTIEVVHVKPGRAIRQANPNFESTKAEIQEMINQMGEERQLPITYKLEYGHVKHRIRDYLALQKPDILVLGKRRPRMGLFFESITDFVINQTRNTNVLILGEDDKFHTFKDINLGFFGTELEESDLEVIKDLQRDSEKPVRHFEISEDTSQKRIFPWNKTVSYKFGKSTNAMDGLVNYVSRTHTQLLCVPKKGSKRFWFKANPIKAVIRKIKVPLLILPK
;
A
#
# COMPACT_ATOMS: atom_id res chain seq x y z
N MET A 1 -13.50 30.40 3.20
CA MET A 1 -13.79 29.09 3.81
C MET A 1 -12.53 28.24 3.62
N GLU A 2 -11.76 28.06 4.67
CA GLU A 2 -10.65 27.11 4.64
C GLU A 2 -11.24 25.71 4.45
N ALA A 3 -10.88 25.06 3.35
CA ALA A 3 -11.23 23.66 3.14
C ALA A 3 -10.60 22.86 4.30
N THR A 4 -11.42 22.26 5.14
CA THR A 4 -10.96 21.39 6.23
C THR A 4 -10.16 20.27 5.61
N GLN A 5 -8.83 20.30 5.75
CA GLN A 5 -7.94 19.32 5.18
C GLN A 5 -8.30 17.93 5.72
N LYS A 6 -8.54 16.98 4.84
CA LYS A 6 -8.91 15.60 5.21
C LYS A 6 -7.75 14.96 5.98
N LYS A 7 -8.02 14.51 7.20
CA LYS A 7 -7.06 13.78 7.99
C LYS A 7 -7.18 12.28 7.72
N TYR A 8 -6.14 11.68 7.14
CA TYR A 8 -6.13 10.25 6.82
C TYR A 8 -5.94 9.39 8.07
N ARG A 9 -6.73 8.30 8.17
CA ARG A 9 -6.55 7.26 9.20
C ARG A 9 -5.76 6.11 8.58
N ILE A 10 -4.53 5.94 9.04
CA ILE A 10 -3.59 4.96 8.49
C ILE A 10 -3.45 3.81 9.49
N ALA A 11 -3.86 2.61 9.08
CA ALA A 11 -3.61 1.38 9.83
C ALA A 11 -2.35 0.69 9.32
N VAL A 12 -1.51 0.20 10.23
CA VAL A 12 -0.27 -0.50 9.88
C VAL A 12 -0.31 -1.92 10.43
N LEU A 13 -0.41 -2.91 9.56
CA LEU A 13 -0.36 -4.32 9.95
C LEU A 13 1.11 -4.76 10.10
N LEU A 14 1.54 -4.97 11.33
CA LEU A 14 2.87 -5.49 11.63
C LEU A 14 2.81 -7.00 11.95
N ASP A 15 3.75 -7.73 11.41
CA ASP A 15 3.90 -9.18 11.64
C ASP A 15 5.10 -9.51 12.57
N MET A 16 5.74 -8.48 13.13
CA MET A 16 6.93 -8.54 13.98
C MET A 16 8.11 -9.27 13.32
N SER A 17 8.19 -9.20 11.99
CA SER A 17 9.35 -9.65 11.22
C SER A 17 10.45 -8.58 11.15
N LYS A 18 11.61 -8.96 10.62
CA LYS A 18 12.73 -8.02 10.41
C LYS A 18 12.37 -6.78 9.58
N SER A 19 11.34 -6.88 8.72
CA SER A 19 10.86 -5.75 7.91
C SER A 19 9.87 -4.84 8.64
N SER A 20 9.42 -5.18 9.85
CA SER A 20 8.40 -4.40 10.56
C SER A 20 8.83 -2.95 10.84
N ALA A 21 10.09 -2.72 11.18
CA ALA A 21 10.63 -1.37 11.37
C ALA A 21 10.56 -0.56 10.07
N PHE A 22 10.93 -1.15 8.94
CA PHE A 22 10.84 -0.52 7.62
C PHE A 22 9.39 -0.19 7.25
N VAL A 23 8.45 -1.12 7.51
CA VAL A 23 7.02 -0.91 7.24
C VAL A 23 6.47 0.24 8.08
N LEU A 24 6.81 0.30 9.37
CA LEU A 24 6.39 1.37 10.25
C LEU A 24 7.00 2.72 9.84
N THR A 25 8.31 2.76 9.55
CA THR A 25 8.97 3.99 9.08
C THR A 25 8.32 4.53 7.81
N SER A 26 8.02 3.65 6.86
CA SER A 26 7.33 4.04 5.60
C SER A 26 5.93 4.58 5.87
N ALA A 27 5.19 3.98 6.82
CA ALA A 27 3.87 4.47 7.20
C ALA A 27 3.93 5.84 7.88
N VAL A 28 4.96 6.10 8.68
CA VAL A 28 5.19 7.41 9.32
C VAL A 28 5.48 8.48 8.28
N GLU A 29 6.32 8.20 7.29
CA GLU A 29 6.57 9.14 6.19
C GLU A 29 5.30 9.39 5.36
N LEU A 30 4.50 8.34 5.11
CA LEU A 30 3.19 8.47 4.46
C LEU A 30 2.25 9.36 5.28
N ALA A 31 2.18 9.15 6.59
CA ALA A 31 1.31 9.93 7.47
C ALA A 31 1.67 11.42 7.48
N LYS A 32 2.95 11.75 7.44
CA LYS A 32 3.43 13.13 7.30
C LYS A 32 2.96 13.76 5.99
N GLN A 33 3.09 13.04 4.88
CA GLN A 33 2.69 13.52 3.56
C GLN A 33 1.18 13.72 3.45
N MET A 34 0.41 12.83 4.08
CA MET A 34 -1.05 12.76 3.97
C MET A 34 -1.79 13.43 5.14
N ASP A 35 -1.09 14.11 6.05
CA ASP A 35 -1.64 14.65 7.30
C ASP A 35 -2.46 13.60 8.07
N GLY A 36 -1.88 12.41 8.19
CA GLY A 36 -2.55 11.22 8.73
C GLY A 36 -2.26 10.96 10.22
N THR A 37 -3.09 10.10 10.80
CA THR A 37 -2.84 9.46 12.10
C THR A 37 -2.53 7.99 11.90
N ILE A 38 -1.72 7.39 12.79
CA ILE A 38 -1.31 5.99 12.67
C ILE A 38 -1.88 5.16 13.82
N GLU A 39 -2.46 4.01 13.46
CA GLU A 39 -2.73 2.92 14.38
C GLU A 39 -1.99 1.66 13.94
N VAL A 40 -1.03 1.20 14.75
CA VAL A 40 -0.33 -0.06 14.55
C VAL A 40 -1.22 -1.21 15.00
N VAL A 41 -1.37 -2.23 14.17
CA VAL A 41 -2.16 -3.43 14.48
C VAL A 41 -1.27 -4.66 14.35
N HIS A 42 -1.17 -5.41 15.45
CA HIS A 42 -0.52 -6.72 15.42
C HIS A 42 -1.51 -7.80 15.85
N VAL A 43 -1.55 -8.89 15.10
CA VAL A 43 -2.38 -10.06 15.44
C VAL A 43 -1.47 -11.23 15.78
N LYS A 44 -1.47 -11.62 17.06
CA LYS A 44 -0.75 -12.80 17.54
C LYS A 44 -1.60 -14.05 17.35
N PRO A 45 -1.12 -15.05 16.59
CA PRO A 45 -1.84 -16.32 16.46
C PRO A 45 -1.98 -17.03 17.81
N GLY A 46 -3.12 -17.66 18.05
CA GLY A 46 -3.36 -18.45 19.26
C GLY A 46 -4.68 -18.09 19.95
N ARG A 47 -5.03 -18.84 20.98
CA ARG A 47 -6.16 -18.51 21.85
C ARG A 47 -5.72 -17.39 22.79
N ALA A 48 -6.60 -16.42 23.00
CA ALA A 48 -6.44 -15.39 24.04
C ALA A 48 -6.47 -16.05 25.43
N ILE A 49 -5.42 -16.77 25.79
CA ILE A 49 -5.24 -17.24 27.16
C ILE A 49 -4.68 -16.05 27.92
N ARG A 50 -5.60 -15.40 28.60
CA ARG A 50 -5.49 -14.39 29.65
C ARG A 50 -4.08 -14.13 30.21
N GLN A 51 -3.74 -12.85 30.29
CA GLN A 51 -2.91 -12.09 31.26
C GLN A 51 -1.65 -12.73 31.93
N ALA A 52 -1.43 -14.04 31.82
CA ALA A 52 -0.31 -14.74 32.42
C ALA A 52 0.71 -15.31 31.42
N ASN A 53 0.64 -14.90 30.14
CA ASN A 53 1.61 -15.38 29.15
C ASN A 53 2.80 -14.40 29.09
N PRO A 54 4.01 -14.77 29.54
CA PRO A 54 5.19 -13.91 29.51
C PRO A 54 5.52 -13.38 28.11
N ASN A 55 5.09 -14.08 27.05
CA ASN A 55 5.20 -13.62 25.67
C ASN A 55 4.21 -12.49 25.30
N PHE A 56 3.27 -12.15 26.16
CA PHE A 56 2.36 -11.01 25.91
C PHE A 56 3.09 -9.70 26.17
N GLU A 57 3.68 -9.59 27.34
CA GLU A 57 4.40 -8.37 27.75
C GLU A 57 5.61 -8.11 26.85
N SER A 58 6.33 -9.16 26.40
CA SER A 58 7.44 -9.00 25.45
C SER A 58 6.99 -8.41 24.12
N THR A 59 5.93 -8.94 23.50
CA THR A 59 5.41 -8.42 22.23
C THR A 59 4.89 -6.99 22.35
N LYS A 60 4.22 -6.69 23.48
CA LYS A 60 3.75 -5.34 23.79
C LYS A 60 4.92 -4.37 23.95
N ALA A 61 5.94 -4.77 24.69
CA ALA A 61 7.15 -3.99 24.89
C ALA A 61 7.89 -3.73 23.56
N GLU A 62 8.05 -4.75 22.72
CA GLU A 62 8.67 -4.61 21.40
C GLU A 62 7.92 -3.62 20.50
N ILE A 63 6.58 -3.70 20.46
CA ILE A 63 5.77 -2.73 19.70
C ILE A 63 5.91 -1.33 20.28
N GLN A 64 5.84 -1.20 21.61
CA GLN A 64 5.96 0.08 22.29
C GLN A 64 7.33 0.72 22.08
N GLU A 65 8.40 -0.06 22.17
CA GLU A 65 9.76 0.40 21.89
C GLU A 65 9.90 0.90 20.43
N MET A 66 9.40 0.12 19.47
CA MET A 66 9.40 0.50 18.06
C MET A 66 8.62 1.80 17.82
N ILE A 67 7.47 1.98 18.46
CA ILE A 67 6.64 3.19 18.38
C ILE A 67 7.36 4.37 19.01
N ASN A 68 7.97 4.21 20.20
CA ASN A 68 8.67 5.29 20.89
C ASN A 68 9.85 5.80 20.06
N GLN A 69 10.67 4.89 19.53
CA GLN A 69 11.80 5.25 18.64
C GLN A 69 11.34 6.06 17.41
N MET A 70 10.16 5.76 16.87
CA MET A 70 9.63 6.46 15.69
C MET A 70 8.84 7.72 16.05
N GLY A 71 8.13 7.73 17.17
CA GLY A 71 7.25 8.81 17.61
C GLY A 71 7.99 10.02 18.17
N GLU A 72 9.02 9.78 18.99
CA GLU A 72 9.84 10.84 19.59
C GLU A 72 10.62 11.64 18.54
N GLU A 73 11.19 10.94 17.55
CA GLU A 73 11.92 11.59 16.46
C GLU A 73 11.03 12.45 15.55
N ARG A 74 9.71 12.21 15.51
CA ARG A 74 8.88 12.70 14.41
C ARG A 74 7.59 13.42 14.81
N GLN A 75 7.32 13.58 16.10
CA GLN A 75 6.18 14.32 16.69
C GLN A 75 4.80 13.88 16.11
N LEU A 76 4.67 12.61 15.72
CA LEU A 76 3.44 12.06 15.19
C LEU A 76 2.80 11.11 16.22
N PRO A 77 1.52 11.29 16.60
CA PRO A 77 0.87 10.38 17.51
C PRO A 77 0.65 9.02 16.85
N ILE A 78 1.26 7.99 17.42
CA ILE A 78 1.11 6.60 16.99
C ILE A 78 0.42 5.83 18.10
N THR A 79 -0.72 5.24 17.79
CA THR A 79 -1.43 4.32 18.68
C THR A 79 -1.17 2.88 18.25
N TYR A 80 -1.45 1.90 19.14
CA TYR A 80 -1.33 0.50 18.77
C TYR A 80 -2.47 -0.36 19.32
N LYS A 81 -2.74 -1.44 18.61
CA LYS A 81 -3.73 -2.45 18.98
C LYS A 81 -3.13 -3.84 18.83
N LEU A 82 -3.14 -4.59 19.93
CA LEU A 82 -2.69 -5.99 19.96
C LEU A 82 -3.92 -6.90 20.03
N GLU A 83 -4.09 -7.73 18.99
CA GLU A 83 -5.19 -8.68 18.87
C GLU A 83 -4.70 -10.13 18.97
N TYR A 84 -5.57 -11.01 19.44
CA TYR A 84 -5.29 -12.45 19.54
C TYR A 84 -6.29 -13.27 18.77
N GLY A 85 -5.82 -14.32 18.10
CA GLY A 85 -6.69 -15.26 17.43
C GLY A 85 -6.26 -15.61 16.01
N HIS A 86 -7.23 -16.02 15.22
CA HIS A 86 -6.98 -16.33 13.81
C HIS A 86 -6.74 -15.04 13.02
N VAL A 87 -5.53 -14.88 12.48
CA VAL A 87 -5.03 -13.63 11.89
C VAL A 87 -6.00 -13.03 10.87
N LYS A 88 -6.46 -13.82 9.89
CA LYS A 88 -7.38 -13.31 8.86
C LYS A 88 -8.72 -12.85 9.43
N HIS A 89 -9.26 -13.56 10.44
CA HIS A 89 -10.51 -13.15 11.09
C HIS A 89 -10.35 -11.83 11.82
N ARG A 90 -9.28 -11.67 12.62
CA ARG A 90 -9.03 -10.42 13.34
C ARG A 90 -8.77 -9.23 12.43
N ILE A 91 -8.02 -9.43 11.34
CA ILE A 91 -7.84 -8.39 10.33
C ILE A 91 -9.18 -8.00 9.70
N ARG A 92 -10.04 -8.97 9.33
CA ARG A 92 -11.35 -8.69 8.76
C ARG A 92 -12.23 -7.90 9.73
N ASP A 93 -12.29 -8.33 11.00
CA ASP A 93 -13.11 -7.68 12.03
C ASP A 93 -12.60 -6.25 12.28
N TYR A 94 -11.28 -6.06 12.32
CA TYR A 94 -10.66 -4.75 12.43
C TYR A 94 -11.03 -3.83 11.26
N LEU A 95 -10.89 -4.31 10.03
CA LEU A 95 -11.20 -3.53 8.82
C LEU A 95 -12.69 -3.15 8.75
N ALA A 96 -13.58 -4.05 9.16
CA ALA A 96 -15.03 -3.80 9.19
C ALA A 96 -15.40 -2.72 10.20
N LEU A 97 -14.73 -2.72 11.36
CA LEU A 97 -15.03 -1.80 12.47
C LEU A 97 -14.34 -0.43 12.28
N GLN A 98 -13.05 -0.42 11.99
CA GLN A 98 -12.26 0.81 11.97
C GLN A 98 -12.28 1.54 10.63
N LYS A 99 -12.48 0.82 9.53
CA LYS A 99 -12.55 1.38 8.16
C LYS A 99 -11.43 2.41 7.88
N PRO A 100 -10.16 2.03 7.99
CA PRO A 100 -9.06 2.96 7.74
C PRO A 100 -9.08 3.46 6.29
N ASP A 101 -8.60 4.68 6.06
CA ASP A 101 -8.47 5.23 4.70
C ASP A 101 -7.32 4.56 3.94
N ILE A 102 -6.23 4.24 4.67
CA ILE A 102 -5.06 3.55 4.12
C ILE A 102 -4.66 2.42 5.07
N LEU A 103 -4.38 1.24 4.51
CA LEU A 103 -3.81 0.10 5.21
C LEU A 103 -2.40 -0.16 4.68
N VAL A 104 -1.42 -0.18 5.56
CA VAL A 104 -0.02 -0.44 5.22
C VAL A 104 0.39 -1.82 5.71
N LEU A 105 1.04 -2.60 4.86
CA LEU A 105 1.57 -3.92 5.23
C LEU A 105 2.82 -4.29 4.44
N GLY A 106 3.64 -5.14 5.04
CA GLY A 106 4.79 -5.76 4.37
C GLY A 106 4.37 -6.94 3.49
N LYS A 107 4.99 -7.09 2.33
CA LYS A 107 4.83 -8.24 1.45
C LYS A 107 5.85 -9.32 1.85
N ARG A 108 5.38 -10.46 2.30
CA ARG A 108 6.25 -11.62 2.52
C ARG A 108 6.49 -12.36 1.21
N ARG A 109 7.69 -12.89 1.04
CA ARG A 109 7.97 -13.83 -0.04
C ARG A 109 7.10 -15.08 0.12
N PRO A 110 6.46 -15.57 -0.95
CA PRO A 110 5.70 -16.81 -0.88
C PRO A 110 6.61 -17.95 -0.39
N ARG A 111 6.19 -18.67 0.65
CA ARG A 111 6.85 -19.94 1.02
C ARG A 111 6.51 -20.97 -0.04
N MET A 112 7.53 -21.61 -0.62
CA MET A 112 7.34 -22.69 -1.59
C MET A 112 6.42 -23.78 -1.01
N GLY A 113 5.44 -24.21 -1.79
CA GLY A 113 4.59 -25.38 -1.47
C GLY A 113 3.28 -25.10 -0.73
N LEU A 114 2.92 -23.87 -0.39
CA LEU A 114 1.64 -23.60 0.27
C LEU A 114 0.66 -22.93 -0.69
N PHE A 115 -0.44 -23.63 -0.99
CA PHE A 115 -1.58 -23.12 -1.81
C PHE A 115 -2.50 -22.15 -1.03
N PHE A 116 -2.09 -21.68 0.15
CA PHE A 116 -2.93 -20.79 0.95
C PHE A 116 -2.83 -19.34 0.47
N GLU A 117 -3.97 -18.68 0.44
CA GLU A 117 -4.07 -17.26 0.18
C GLU A 117 -3.19 -16.48 1.18
N SER A 118 -2.28 -15.63 0.66
CA SER A 118 -1.43 -14.77 1.49
C SER A 118 -2.26 -13.74 2.26
N ILE A 119 -1.71 -13.16 3.34
CA ILE A 119 -2.35 -12.04 4.05
C ILE A 119 -2.53 -10.85 3.10
N THR A 120 -1.58 -10.59 2.22
CA THR A 120 -1.68 -9.54 1.21
C THR A 120 -2.86 -9.76 0.26
N ASP A 121 -3.00 -10.97 -0.31
CA ASP A 121 -4.13 -11.31 -1.18
C ASP A 121 -5.46 -11.21 -0.43
N PHE A 122 -5.50 -11.71 0.82
CA PHE A 122 -6.67 -11.66 1.68
C PHE A 122 -7.11 -10.20 1.93
N VAL A 123 -6.19 -9.34 2.35
CA VAL A 123 -6.45 -7.92 2.62
C VAL A 123 -6.99 -7.23 1.37
N ILE A 124 -6.35 -7.40 0.22
CA ILE A 124 -6.81 -6.80 -1.03
C ILE A 124 -8.24 -7.25 -1.36
N ASN A 125 -8.58 -8.52 -1.13
CA ASN A 125 -9.92 -9.04 -1.38
C ASN A 125 -10.96 -8.49 -0.39
N GLN A 126 -10.58 -8.24 0.87
CA GLN A 126 -11.48 -7.73 1.92
C GLN A 126 -11.71 -6.22 1.85
N THR A 127 -10.74 -5.44 1.41
CA THR A 127 -10.85 -3.97 1.36
C THR A 127 -11.68 -3.53 0.16
N ARG A 128 -12.69 -2.69 0.38
CA ARG A 128 -13.52 -2.08 -0.69
C ARG A 128 -13.25 -0.59 -0.86
N ASN A 129 -13.13 0.13 0.26
CA ASN A 129 -12.98 1.59 0.29
C ASN A 129 -11.67 2.01 1.00
N THR A 130 -10.74 1.07 1.19
CA THR A 130 -9.45 1.31 1.85
C THR A 130 -8.34 1.15 0.83
N ASN A 131 -7.47 2.13 0.72
CA ASN A 131 -6.23 2.04 -0.04
C ASN A 131 -5.29 1.06 0.65
N VAL A 132 -4.54 0.25 -0.11
CA VAL A 132 -3.62 -0.73 0.47
C VAL A 132 -2.21 -0.48 -0.01
N LEU A 133 -1.34 0.04 0.87
CA LEU A 133 0.09 0.19 0.59
C LEU A 133 0.82 -1.11 0.92
N ILE A 134 1.45 -1.70 -0.08
CA ILE A 134 2.19 -2.95 0.00
C ILE A 134 3.68 -2.65 -0.16
N LEU A 135 4.48 -2.99 0.84
CA LEU A 135 5.93 -2.78 0.88
C LEU A 135 6.65 -4.13 0.75
N GLY A 136 7.59 -4.24 -0.17
CA GLY A 136 8.45 -5.42 -0.33
C GLY A 136 9.61 -5.41 0.67
N GLU A 137 10.19 -6.58 0.94
CA GLU A 137 11.36 -6.71 1.83
C GLU A 137 12.60 -5.97 1.29
N ASP A 138 12.73 -5.88 -0.04
CA ASP A 138 13.85 -5.27 -0.74
C ASP A 138 13.53 -3.84 -1.23
N ASP A 139 12.34 -3.32 -0.91
CA ASP A 139 11.95 -2.00 -1.35
C ASP A 139 12.78 -0.94 -0.62
N LYS A 140 13.34 -0.03 -1.40
CA LYS A 140 14.00 1.17 -0.87
C LYS A 140 12.97 2.29 -0.90
N PHE A 141 12.46 2.60 0.27
CA PHE A 141 11.56 3.72 0.41
C PHE A 141 12.21 4.76 1.34
N HIS A 142 12.22 6.02 0.97
CA HIS A 142 12.89 7.03 1.77
C HIS A 142 11.93 8.09 2.30
N THR A 143 11.22 8.76 1.42
CA THR A 143 10.29 9.83 1.79
C THR A 143 9.23 9.99 0.72
N PHE A 144 8.02 10.42 1.10
CA PHE A 144 6.98 10.79 0.14
C PHE A 144 7.13 12.22 -0.38
N LYS A 145 7.99 13.02 0.26
CA LYS A 145 8.31 14.34 -0.24
C LYS A 145 9.05 14.20 -1.57
N ASP A 146 8.54 14.87 -2.60
CA ASP A 146 9.10 14.84 -3.96
C ASP A 146 9.20 13.42 -4.57
N ILE A 147 8.16 12.61 -4.35
CA ILE A 147 8.11 11.23 -4.81
C ILE A 147 8.00 11.08 -6.33
N ASN A 148 8.72 10.11 -6.90
CA ASN A 148 8.51 9.64 -8.28
C ASN A 148 7.32 8.68 -8.34
N LEU A 149 6.14 9.23 -8.55
CA LEU A 149 4.90 8.47 -8.55
C LEU A 149 4.58 7.96 -9.95
N GLY A 150 4.22 6.68 -10.02
CA GLY A 150 3.67 6.03 -11.19
C GLY A 150 2.23 5.59 -10.96
N PHE A 151 1.46 5.49 -12.03
CA PHE A 151 0.14 4.92 -11.96
C PHE A 151 -0.09 3.99 -13.14
N PHE A 152 -0.69 2.83 -12.89
CA PHE A 152 -0.96 1.81 -13.89
C PHE A 152 -2.46 1.63 -14.09
N GLY A 153 -2.92 1.78 -15.33
CA GLY A 153 -4.31 1.55 -15.70
C GLY A 153 -4.92 2.72 -16.47
N THR A 154 -6.19 2.57 -16.82
CA THR A 154 -6.88 3.49 -17.72
C THR A 154 -8.01 4.26 -17.05
N GLU A 155 -8.51 3.76 -15.94
CA GLU A 155 -9.67 4.31 -15.25
C GLU A 155 -9.29 4.59 -13.80
N LEU A 156 -9.51 5.83 -13.38
CA LEU A 156 -9.38 6.30 -11.99
C LEU A 156 -10.73 6.88 -11.58
N GLU A 157 -11.16 6.57 -10.39
CA GLU A 157 -12.31 7.22 -9.76
C GLU A 157 -11.86 8.56 -9.13
N GLU A 158 -12.80 9.41 -8.78
CA GLU A 158 -12.49 10.74 -8.18
C GLU A 158 -11.71 10.58 -6.86
N SER A 159 -12.08 9.60 -6.04
CA SER A 159 -11.37 9.27 -4.81
C SER A 159 -9.91 8.83 -5.03
N ASP A 160 -9.64 8.14 -6.15
CA ASP A 160 -8.28 7.74 -6.52
C ASP A 160 -7.44 8.96 -6.92
N LEU A 161 -8.07 9.91 -7.63
CA LEU A 161 -7.44 11.17 -8.03
C LEU A 161 -7.07 12.04 -6.83
N GLU A 162 -7.93 12.09 -5.80
CA GLU A 162 -7.64 12.80 -4.55
C GLU A 162 -6.40 12.24 -3.85
N VAL A 163 -6.33 10.92 -3.67
CA VAL A 163 -5.19 10.26 -3.04
C VAL A 163 -3.89 10.53 -3.81
N ILE A 164 -3.94 10.46 -5.15
CA ILE A 164 -2.77 10.75 -5.98
C ILE A 164 -2.36 12.23 -5.88
N LYS A 165 -3.30 13.17 -5.84
CA LYS A 165 -3.03 14.59 -5.64
C LYS A 165 -2.36 14.85 -4.29
N ASP A 166 -2.88 14.26 -3.22
CA ASP A 166 -2.32 14.43 -1.88
C ASP A 166 -0.90 13.86 -1.78
N LEU A 167 -0.64 12.71 -2.41
CA LEU A 167 0.70 12.15 -2.52
C LEU A 167 1.66 13.03 -3.33
N GLN A 168 1.14 13.78 -4.31
CA GLN A 168 1.92 14.66 -5.18
C GLN A 168 2.01 16.10 -4.69
N ARG A 169 1.35 16.44 -3.58
CA ARG A 169 1.19 17.82 -3.09
C ARG A 169 2.50 18.60 -3.06
N ASP A 170 3.56 17.98 -2.60
CA ASP A 170 4.88 18.59 -2.42
C ASP A 170 5.88 18.18 -3.51
N SER A 171 5.40 17.63 -4.64
CA SER A 171 6.27 17.18 -5.74
C SER A 171 5.96 17.92 -7.04
N GLU A 172 7.00 18.44 -7.67
CA GLU A 172 6.93 19.01 -9.02
C GLU A 172 7.20 17.98 -10.13
N LYS A 173 7.52 16.74 -9.75
CA LYS A 173 7.82 15.66 -10.70
C LYS A 173 6.57 15.24 -11.47
N PRO A 174 6.70 14.89 -12.75
CA PRO A 174 5.56 14.38 -13.50
C PRO A 174 5.10 13.02 -12.97
N VAL A 175 3.78 12.82 -12.92
CA VAL A 175 3.21 11.49 -12.70
C VAL A 175 3.47 10.63 -13.94
N ARG A 176 3.97 9.42 -13.74
CA ARG A 176 4.22 8.46 -14.81
C ARG A 176 3.01 7.57 -15.00
N HIS A 177 2.37 7.70 -16.11
CA HIS A 177 1.23 6.87 -16.47
C HIS A 177 1.68 5.66 -17.30
N PHE A 178 1.36 4.47 -16.85
CA PHE A 178 1.65 3.21 -17.53
C PHE A 178 0.36 2.54 -17.97
N GLU A 179 0.28 2.20 -19.24
CA GLU A 179 -0.90 1.58 -19.85
C GLU A 179 -0.52 0.43 -20.77
N ILE A 180 -1.26 -0.68 -20.69
CA ILE A 180 -1.20 -1.76 -21.68
C ILE A 180 -2.48 -1.65 -22.54
N SER A 181 -2.35 -1.18 -23.78
CA SER A 181 -3.47 -0.88 -24.68
C SER A 181 -3.11 -1.15 -26.14
N GLU A 182 -4.10 -1.51 -26.95
CA GLU A 182 -3.97 -1.56 -28.42
C GLU A 182 -4.20 -0.20 -29.05
N ASP A 183 -4.97 0.64 -28.37
CA ASP A 183 -5.33 1.97 -28.87
C ASP A 183 -4.26 2.99 -28.49
N THR A 184 -3.52 3.45 -29.48
CA THR A 184 -2.48 4.47 -29.34
C THR A 184 -3.02 5.90 -29.51
N SER A 185 -4.26 6.05 -29.99
CA SER A 185 -4.79 7.35 -30.44
C SER A 185 -5.40 8.21 -29.31
N GLN A 186 -5.86 7.61 -28.22
CA GLN A 186 -6.49 8.36 -27.13
C GLN A 186 -5.47 9.08 -26.24
N LYS A 187 -5.45 10.42 -26.32
CA LYS A 187 -4.72 11.26 -25.40
C LYS A 187 -5.60 11.49 -24.15
N ARG A 188 -5.19 10.95 -23.02
CA ARG A 188 -5.90 11.13 -21.75
C ARG A 188 -5.44 12.39 -21.07
N ILE A 189 -6.38 13.14 -20.47
CA ILE A 189 -6.11 14.31 -19.66
C ILE A 189 -6.29 13.88 -18.21
N PHE A 190 -5.25 14.12 -17.41
CA PHE A 190 -5.26 13.88 -15.96
C PHE A 190 -5.28 15.20 -15.21
N PRO A 191 -5.84 15.26 -14.00
CA PRO A 191 -6.05 16.52 -13.26
C PRO A 191 -4.78 17.08 -12.58
N TRP A 192 -3.62 16.44 -12.75
CA TRP A 192 -2.33 16.93 -12.27
C TRP A 192 -1.51 17.59 -13.38
N ASN A 193 -0.63 18.50 -12.97
CA ASN A 193 0.02 19.45 -13.89
C ASN A 193 0.88 18.83 -14.98
N LYS A 194 1.53 17.68 -14.70
CA LYS A 194 2.46 17.04 -15.64
C LYS A 194 2.27 15.53 -15.64
N THR A 195 2.09 14.94 -16.81
CA THR A 195 2.02 13.49 -16.99
C THR A 195 2.93 13.04 -18.12
N VAL A 196 3.70 11.98 -17.87
CA VAL A 196 4.45 11.26 -18.91
C VAL A 196 3.83 9.88 -19.09
N SER A 197 3.26 9.61 -20.26
CA SER A 197 2.55 8.36 -20.53
C SER A 197 3.44 7.37 -21.28
N TYR A 198 3.45 6.13 -20.81
CA TYR A 198 4.12 4.99 -21.41
C TYR A 198 3.08 3.94 -21.81
N LYS A 199 2.92 3.70 -23.10
CA LYS A 199 1.98 2.73 -23.64
C LYS A 199 2.71 1.47 -24.08
N PHE A 200 2.20 0.33 -23.70
CA PHE A 200 2.70 -0.99 -24.09
C PHE A 200 1.64 -1.69 -24.93
N GLY A 201 2.02 -2.20 -26.09
CA GLY A 201 1.13 -3.02 -26.90
C GLY A 201 0.76 -4.32 -26.16
N LYS A 202 -0.45 -4.81 -26.40
CA LYS A 202 -0.90 -6.09 -25.85
C LYS A 202 -0.08 -7.23 -26.45
N SER A 203 0.78 -7.81 -25.62
CA SER A 203 1.60 -8.98 -25.97
C SER A 203 1.80 -9.85 -24.73
N THR A 204 2.30 -11.06 -24.91
CA THR A 204 2.64 -11.96 -23.81
C THR A 204 3.68 -11.34 -22.87
N ASN A 205 4.52 -10.45 -23.35
CA ASN A 205 5.61 -9.81 -22.62
C ASN A 205 5.28 -8.37 -22.15
N ALA A 206 4.05 -7.87 -22.38
CA ALA A 206 3.67 -6.50 -22.04
C ALA A 206 3.88 -6.18 -20.55
N MET A 207 3.57 -7.14 -19.67
CA MET A 207 3.79 -6.97 -18.23
C MET A 207 5.28 -6.90 -17.87
N ASP A 208 6.14 -7.66 -18.52
CA ASP A 208 7.58 -7.62 -18.28
C ASP A 208 8.19 -6.32 -18.80
N GLY A 209 7.69 -5.81 -19.92
CA GLY A 209 8.00 -4.48 -20.44
C GLY A 209 7.65 -3.40 -19.43
N LEU A 210 6.44 -3.42 -18.90
CA LEU A 210 5.97 -2.49 -17.87
C LEU A 210 6.86 -2.55 -16.62
N VAL A 211 7.13 -3.74 -16.08
CA VAL A 211 7.99 -3.93 -14.89
C VAL A 211 9.37 -3.32 -15.11
N ASN A 212 9.97 -3.59 -16.26
CA ASN A 212 11.28 -3.04 -16.62
C ASN A 212 11.26 -1.50 -16.72
N TYR A 213 10.20 -0.93 -17.28
CA TYR A 213 10.06 0.52 -17.40
C TYR A 213 9.83 1.20 -16.06
N VAL A 214 8.99 0.63 -15.20
CA VAL A 214 8.80 1.13 -13.82
C VAL A 214 10.15 1.24 -13.10
N SER A 215 11.01 0.23 -13.23
CA SER A 215 12.35 0.26 -12.65
C SER A 215 13.26 1.30 -13.32
N ARG A 216 13.27 1.38 -14.65
CA ARG A 216 14.12 2.32 -15.42
C ARG A 216 13.75 3.78 -15.23
N THR A 217 12.49 4.07 -14.99
CA THR A 217 12.00 5.43 -14.73
C THR A 217 12.18 5.86 -13.28
N HIS A 218 12.85 5.04 -12.46
CA HIS A 218 13.05 5.31 -11.03
C HIS A 218 11.72 5.60 -10.31
N THR A 219 10.64 4.93 -10.72
CA THR A 219 9.36 5.02 -10.03
C THR A 219 9.52 4.49 -8.61
N GLN A 220 9.12 5.28 -7.60
CA GLN A 220 9.30 4.96 -6.18
C GLN A 220 8.00 4.41 -5.55
N LEU A 221 6.85 4.74 -6.12
CA LEU A 221 5.54 4.23 -5.73
C LEU A 221 4.70 4.02 -6.99
N LEU A 222 4.10 2.84 -7.14
CA LEU A 222 3.17 2.56 -8.24
C LEU A 222 1.75 2.42 -7.71
N CYS A 223 0.86 3.32 -8.12
CA CYS A 223 -0.57 3.24 -7.85
C CYS A 223 -1.25 2.32 -8.86
N VAL A 224 -2.09 1.41 -8.37
CA VAL A 224 -2.80 0.43 -9.19
C VAL A 224 -4.27 0.38 -8.77
N PRO A 225 -5.23 0.80 -9.61
CA PRO A 225 -6.64 0.71 -9.28
C PRO A 225 -7.10 -0.75 -9.21
N LYS A 226 -7.90 -1.08 -8.22
CA LYS A 226 -8.42 -2.43 -8.01
C LYS A 226 -9.46 -2.83 -9.07
N LYS A 227 -10.26 -1.89 -9.52
CA LYS A 227 -11.06 -2.02 -10.73
C LYS A 227 -10.15 -1.84 -11.94
N GLY A 228 -9.63 -2.94 -12.45
CA GLY A 228 -9.16 -2.94 -13.83
C GLY A 228 -10.35 -3.01 -14.77
N SER A 229 -10.31 -2.29 -15.90
CA SER A 229 -11.35 -2.38 -16.92
C SER A 229 -11.64 -3.85 -17.23
N LYS A 230 -12.91 -4.20 -17.52
CA LYS A 230 -13.35 -5.54 -18.00
C LYS A 230 -12.59 -6.01 -19.26
N ARG A 231 -11.71 -5.17 -19.81
CA ARG A 231 -10.85 -5.40 -20.97
C ARG A 231 -9.42 -5.86 -20.64
N PHE A 232 -9.08 -6.13 -19.36
CA PHE A 232 -7.77 -6.74 -19.07
C PHE A 232 -7.70 -8.16 -19.64
N TRP A 233 -6.82 -8.32 -20.59
CA TRP A 233 -6.61 -9.51 -21.43
C TRP A 233 -6.05 -10.73 -20.67
N PHE A 234 -5.80 -10.60 -19.38
CA PHE A 234 -5.23 -11.67 -18.59
C PHE A 234 -6.32 -12.56 -18.01
N LYS A 235 -6.27 -13.86 -18.29
CA LYS A 235 -7.05 -14.91 -17.63
C LYS A 235 -6.84 -14.93 -16.09
N ALA A 236 -5.75 -14.30 -15.60
CA ALA A 236 -5.42 -14.15 -14.19
C ALA A 236 -5.64 -12.69 -13.74
N ASN A 237 -6.01 -12.46 -12.47
CA ASN A 237 -6.18 -11.14 -11.87
C ASN A 237 -4.91 -10.28 -12.10
N PRO A 238 -4.98 -9.17 -12.86
CA PRO A 238 -3.80 -8.38 -13.26
C PRO A 238 -3.09 -7.80 -12.04
N ILE A 239 -3.79 -7.46 -10.97
CA ILE A 239 -3.22 -6.98 -9.71
C ILE A 239 -2.26 -8.01 -9.12
N LYS A 240 -2.64 -9.29 -9.12
CA LYS A 240 -1.75 -10.37 -8.61
C LYS A 240 -0.46 -10.47 -9.43
N ALA A 241 -0.54 -10.29 -10.76
CA ALA A 241 0.63 -10.30 -11.62
C ALA A 241 1.56 -9.11 -11.33
N VAL A 242 0.98 -7.90 -11.17
CA VAL A 242 1.71 -6.69 -10.79
C VAL A 242 2.38 -6.89 -9.43
N ILE A 243 1.64 -7.32 -8.40
CA ILE A 243 2.17 -7.54 -7.04
C ILE A 243 3.35 -8.53 -7.04
N ARG A 244 3.29 -9.56 -7.87
CA ARG A 244 4.36 -10.57 -7.93
C ARG A 244 5.62 -10.09 -8.63
N LYS A 245 5.48 -9.29 -9.68
CA LYS A 245 6.59 -8.90 -10.56
C LYS A 245 7.23 -7.56 -10.20
N ILE A 246 6.45 -6.61 -9.70
CA ILE A 246 6.93 -5.27 -9.36
C ILE A 246 7.80 -5.30 -8.09
N LYS A 247 8.93 -4.60 -8.15
CA LYS A 247 9.92 -4.46 -7.08
C LYS A 247 9.97 -3.03 -6.53
N VAL A 248 8.85 -2.36 -6.51
CA VAL A 248 8.67 -1.06 -5.87
C VAL A 248 7.40 -1.09 -5.02
N PRO A 249 7.27 -0.23 -4.02
CA PRO A 249 6.05 -0.07 -3.24
C PRO A 249 4.82 0.05 -4.13
N LEU A 250 3.74 -0.61 -3.76
CA LEU A 250 2.48 -0.62 -4.49
C LEU A 250 1.36 -0.03 -3.65
N LEU A 251 0.68 0.98 -4.17
CA LEU A 251 -0.57 1.47 -3.60
C LEU A 251 -1.74 0.95 -4.43
N ILE A 252 -2.47 -0.02 -3.87
CA ILE A 252 -3.70 -0.53 -4.48
C ILE A 252 -4.82 0.43 -4.10
N LEU A 253 -5.38 1.10 -5.10
CA LEU A 253 -6.50 2.01 -4.95
C LEU A 253 -7.81 1.20 -4.85
N PRO A 254 -8.79 1.63 -4.05
CA PRO A 254 -10.02 0.87 -3.82
C PRO A 254 -10.92 0.80 -5.06
N LYS A 255 -12.09 0.18 -4.90
CA LYS A 255 -13.11 0.12 -5.97
C LYS A 255 -13.91 1.40 -5.99
#